data_98f889792fbeff4c0d0192d11eb65a00
#
_entry.id   98f889792fbeff4c0d0192d11eb65a00
#
_cell.length_a   1.000
_cell.length_b   1.000
_cell.length_c   1.000
_cell.angle_alpha   90.00
_cell.angle_beta   90.00
_cell.angle_gamma   90.00
#
_symmetry.space_group_name_H-M   'P 1'
#
loop_
_entity.id
_entity.type
_entity.pdbx_description
1 polymer ?
#
loop_
_entity_poly.entity_id
_entity_poly.type
_entity_poly.pdbx_seq_one_letter_code
_entity_poly.pdbx_strand_id
1 'polypeptide(L)'
;MKKLIILSEQKSFIKKSPSAPQVDGQEKAFLKYGKGNVDIRYKSLFVKNLSRIAVKLGGEPICDPFTKKKEEDSVFVFIAVNLVYLESNAYLLKELKKHGNQISVYCYDVWEPEFADWKKAFDDVGFDYIFFGFKQSYEYYKALGYNAFWVPLSGDFEVFKPYEEKKTRLFIQMGRRNDDLHEKILNYLKEHGLEDSRENYVYRKDRNERIFPDIDELAKEISRSKYFVCVPKYYENFKRTGNINSTICRFYEGMACKTMLLGMKSYSFDELFPYKAMISFNDGEDFDEQIEYYESHPEEYEAIVNKNYDYIMKHHTWGNRVNQILEIINS
;
A
#
# COMPACT_ATOMS: atom_id res chain seq x y z
N MET A 1 -9.59 -18.69 -19.93
CA MET A 1 -8.90 -17.65 -19.13
C MET A 1 -9.25 -17.87 -17.68
N LYS A 2 -8.25 -18.05 -16.83
CA LYS A 2 -8.45 -18.26 -15.39
C LYS A 2 -9.07 -17.04 -14.73
N LYS A 3 -9.94 -17.28 -13.76
CA LYS A 3 -10.56 -16.26 -12.92
C LYS A 3 -9.78 -16.07 -11.64
N LEU A 4 -9.87 -14.88 -11.05
CA LEU A 4 -9.39 -14.61 -9.69
C LEU A 4 -10.55 -14.75 -8.70
N ILE A 5 -10.32 -15.42 -7.60
CA ILE A 5 -11.25 -15.49 -6.47
C ILE A 5 -10.56 -14.87 -5.26
N ILE A 6 -10.94 -13.64 -4.91
CA ILE A 6 -10.36 -12.94 -3.76
C ILE A 6 -10.94 -13.52 -2.47
N LEU A 7 -10.07 -13.94 -1.56
CA LEU A 7 -10.47 -14.35 -0.21
C LEU A 7 -10.52 -13.12 0.70
N SER A 8 -11.72 -12.65 0.98
CA SER A 8 -11.94 -11.47 1.81
C SER A 8 -12.45 -11.78 3.20
N GLU A 9 -12.07 -10.98 4.17
CA GLU A 9 -12.73 -10.95 5.46
C GLU A 9 -14.01 -10.10 5.39
N GLN A 10 -15.00 -10.40 6.25
CA GLN A 10 -16.24 -9.62 6.26
C GLN A 10 -15.94 -8.15 6.60
N LYS A 11 -16.68 -7.24 5.97
CA LYS A 11 -16.56 -5.77 6.12
C LYS A 11 -16.47 -5.27 7.57
N SER A 12 -17.04 -6.00 8.54
CA SER A 12 -16.98 -5.65 9.96
C SER A 12 -15.60 -5.84 10.60
N PHE A 13 -14.78 -6.76 10.08
CA PHE A 13 -13.41 -6.97 10.55
C PHE A 13 -12.45 -5.95 9.89
N ILE A 14 -12.62 -5.72 8.61
CA ILE A 14 -11.87 -4.74 7.83
C ILE A 14 -11.96 -3.36 8.47
N LYS A 15 -13.15 -2.91 8.91
CA LYS A 15 -13.36 -1.60 9.54
C LYS A 15 -12.53 -1.34 10.82
N LYS A 16 -11.97 -2.36 11.45
CA LYS A 16 -11.21 -2.23 12.71
C LYS A 16 -9.68 -2.19 12.52
N SER A 17 -9.17 -2.51 11.33
CA SER A 17 -7.74 -2.48 11.02
C SER A 17 -7.31 -1.14 10.45
N PRO A 18 -6.16 -0.58 10.84
CA PRO A 18 -5.59 0.61 10.20
C PRO A 18 -5.32 0.44 8.69
N SER A 19 -5.09 -0.79 8.25
CA SER A 19 -4.86 -1.14 6.82
C SER A 19 -6.17 -1.44 6.07
N ALA A 20 -7.32 -1.41 6.75
CA ALA A 20 -8.61 -1.79 6.18
C ALA A 20 -9.00 -0.96 4.95
N PRO A 21 -8.83 0.38 4.95
CA PRO A 21 -9.20 1.18 3.78
C PRO A 21 -8.42 0.80 2.53
N GLN A 22 -7.13 0.47 2.67
CA GLN A 22 -6.27 0.08 1.54
C GLN A 22 -6.70 -1.26 0.95
N VAL A 23 -6.99 -2.26 1.79
CA VAL A 23 -7.47 -3.58 1.34
C VAL A 23 -8.86 -3.48 0.72
N ASP A 24 -9.79 -2.73 1.33
CA ASP A 24 -11.14 -2.51 0.78
C ASP A 24 -11.09 -1.81 -0.59
N GLY A 25 -10.24 -0.79 -0.73
CA GLY A 25 -10.00 -0.10 -2.01
C GLY A 25 -9.42 -1.04 -3.07
N GLN A 26 -8.45 -1.88 -2.70
CA GLN A 26 -7.88 -2.89 -3.58
C GLN A 26 -8.92 -3.93 -4.00
N GLU A 27 -9.70 -4.50 -3.07
CA GLU A 27 -10.75 -5.49 -3.38
C GLU A 27 -11.81 -4.92 -4.33
N LYS A 28 -12.27 -3.68 -4.08
CA LYS A 28 -13.20 -2.96 -4.97
C LYS A 28 -12.62 -2.76 -6.37
N ALA A 29 -11.34 -2.39 -6.43
CA ALA A 29 -10.65 -2.22 -7.71
C ALA A 29 -10.52 -3.54 -8.47
N PHE A 30 -10.21 -4.65 -7.79
CA PHE A 30 -10.19 -5.97 -8.39
C PHE A 30 -11.53 -6.32 -9.03
N LEU A 31 -12.66 -6.08 -8.35
CA LEU A 31 -14.00 -6.30 -8.91
C LEU A 31 -14.27 -5.38 -10.10
N LYS A 32 -13.98 -4.09 -9.97
CA LYS A 32 -14.25 -3.08 -11.00
C LYS A 32 -13.47 -3.33 -12.29
N TYR A 33 -12.18 -3.63 -12.16
CA TYR A 33 -11.28 -3.74 -13.32
C TYR A 33 -11.10 -5.17 -13.82
N GLY A 34 -11.46 -6.17 -13.04
CA GLY A 34 -11.40 -7.58 -13.44
C GLY A 34 -12.41 -8.00 -14.51
N LYS A 35 -13.35 -7.12 -14.88
CA LYS A 35 -14.31 -7.30 -16.01
C LYS A 35 -15.01 -8.67 -16.02
N GLY A 36 -15.50 -9.13 -14.89
CA GLY A 36 -16.16 -10.42 -14.72
C GLY A 36 -15.21 -11.63 -14.55
N ASN A 37 -13.89 -11.39 -14.58
CA ASN A 37 -12.88 -12.41 -14.28
C ASN A 37 -12.43 -12.41 -12.83
N VAL A 38 -13.05 -11.60 -11.98
CA VAL A 38 -12.77 -11.53 -10.54
C VAL A 38 -14.05 -11.73 -9.76
N ASP A 39 -13.97 -12.59 -8.75
CA ASP A 39 -15.03 -12.86 -7.79
C ASP A 39 -14.50 -12.70 -6.37
N ILE A 40 -15.37 -12.48 -5.38
CA ILE A 40 -14.98 -12.43 -3.98
C ILE A 40 -15.69 -13.54 -3.20
N ARG A 41 -14.90 -14.27 -2.39
CA ARG A 41 -15.43 -15.22 -1.40
C ARG A 41 -15.20 -14.65 -0.01
N TYR A 42 -16.28 -14.40 0.70
CA TYR A 42 -16.24 -13.91 2.08
C TYR A 42 -16.12 -15.08 3.05
N LYS A 43 -15.17 -14.98 3.97
CA LYS A 43 -15.06 -15.92 5.09
C LYS A 43 -16.21 -15.71 6.08
N SER A 44 -16.86 -16.77 6.51
CA SER A 44 -17.95 -16.74 7.46
C SER A 44 -17.46 -16.45 8.88
N LEU A 45 -17.98 -15.39 9.53
CA LEU A 45 -17.70 -15.11 10.94
C LEU A 45 -18.16 -16.23 11.87
N PHE A 46 -19.25 -16.90 11.51
CA PHE A 46 -19.75 -18.04 12.27
C PHE A 46 -18.75 -19.20 12.22
N VAL A 47 -18.28 -19.58 11.04
CA VAL A 47 -17.26 -20.63 10.87
C VAL A 47 -15.96 -20.25 11.58
N LYS A 48 -15.51 -19.00 11.48
CA LYS A 48 -14.33 -18.48 12.19
C LYS A 48 -14.46 -18.64 13.71
N ASN A 49 -15.62 -18.33 14.29
CA ASN A 49 -15.84 -18.47 15.72
C ASN A 49 -15.91 -19.94 16.15
N LEU A 50 -16.58 -20.81 15.37
CA LEU A 50 -16.59 -22.23 15.60
C LEU A 50 -15.18 -22.83 15.53
N SER A 51 -14.39 -22.44 14.55
CA SER A 51 -13.00 -22.86 14.40
C SER A 51 -12.16 -22.50 15.63
N ARG A 52 -12.32 -21.28 16.15
CA ARG A 52 -11.63 -20.86 17.38
C ARG A 52 -12.01 -21.70 18.61
N ILE A 53 -13.29 -22.07 18.73
CA ILE A 53 -13.76 -22.95 19.81
C ILE A 53 -13.19 -24.35 19.62
N ALA A 54 -13.24 -24.91 18.42
CA ALA A 54 -12.69 -26.23 18.12
C ALA A 54 -11.20 -26.31 18.50
N VAL A 55 -10.38 -25.34 18.05
CA VAL A 55 -8.95 -25.29 18.36
C VAL A 55 -8.69 -25.14 19.87
N LYS A 56 -9.47 -24.35 20.59
CA LYS A 56 -9.37 -24.24 22.05
C LYS A 56 -9.66 -25.55 22.80
N LEU A 57 -10.47 -26.42 22.21
CA LEU A 57 -10.81 -27.73 22.73
C LEU A 57 -9.84 -28.83 22.22
N GLY A 58 -8.74 -28.46 21.56
CA GLY A 58 -7.74 -29.39 21.03
C GLY A 58 -8.13 -30.05 19.70
N GLY A 59 -9.19 -29.57 19.04
CA GLY A 59 -9.62 -30.05 17.73
C GLY A 59 -8.98 -29.28 16.56
N GLU A 60 -9.22 -29.78 15.34
CA GLU A 60 -8.75 -29.18 14.12
C GLU A 60 -9.55 -27.90 13.76
N PRO A 61 -8.92 -26.91 13.05
CA PRO A 61 -9.62 -25.75 12.57
C PRO A 61 -10.76 -26.11 11.62
N ILE A 62 -11.91 -25.46 11.79
CA ILE A 62 -13.07 -25.62 10.91
C ILE A 62 -12.97 -24.63 9.76
N CYS A 63 -13.05 -25.12 8.51
CA CYS A 63 -12.98 -24.32 7.31
C CYS A 63 -14.38 -24.07 6.71
N ASP A 64 -14.50 -22.96 5.98
CA ASP A 64 -15.71 -22.66 5.21
C ASP A 64 -15.99 -23.74 4.15
N PRO A 65 -17.26 -24.09 3.90
CA PRO A 65 -17.61 -25.17 2.96
C PRO A 65 -17.05 -24.97 1.53
N PHE A 66 -16.87 -23.73 1.08
CA PHE A 66 -16.33 -23.47 -0.25
C PHE A 66 -14.88 -23.96 -0.40
N THR A 67 -14.11 -24.06 0.69
CA THR A 67 -12.72 -24.51 0.64
C THR A 67 -12.58 -25.98 0.22
N LYS A 68 -13.65 -26.76 0.39
CA LYS A 68 -13.71 -28.18 0.06
C LYS A 68 -14.13 -28.46 -1.39
N LYS A 69 -14.37 -27.42 -2.17
CA LYS A 69 -14.72 -27.54 -3.59
C LYS A 69 -13.51 -27.13 -4.44
N LYS A 70 -13.28 -27.87 -5.51
CA LYS A 70 -12.36 -27.45 -6.56
C LYS A 70 -13.08 -26.44 -7.46
N GLU A 71 -12.47 -25.26 -7.64
CA GLU A 71 -12.95 -24.25 -8.59
C GLU A 71 -12.09 -24.34 -9.85
N GLU A 72 -12.64 -24.95 -10.89
CA GLU A 72 -11.93 -25.12 -12.15
C GLU A 72 -11.64 -23.76 -12.80
N ASP A 73 -10.51 -23.65 -13.50
CA ASP A 73 -10.08 -22.44 -14.18
C ASP A 73 -10.05 -21.18 -13.30
N SER A 74 -9.71 -21.35 -12.01
CA SER A 74 -9.67 -20.26 -11.04
C SER A 74 -8.40 -20.30 -10.18
N VAL A 75 -7.96 -19.11 -9.74
CA VAL A 75 -6.88 -18.94 -8.77
C VAL A 75 -7.42 -18.14 -7.58
N PHE A 76 -7.35 -18.72 -6.39
CA PHE A 76 -7.67 -18.00 -5.15
C PHE A 76 -6.53 -17.03 -4.81
N VAL A 77 -6.88 -15.79 -4.54
CA VAL A 77 -5.93 -14.74 -4.15
C VAL A 77 -6.20 -14.34 -2.70
N PHE A 78 -5.19 -14.49 -1.87
CA PHE A 78 -5.21 -14.02 -0.49
C PHE A 78 -4.37 -12.74 -0.37
N ILE A 79 -4.95 -11.66 0.17
CA ILE A 79 -4.24 -10.40 0.39
C ILE A 79 -3.66 -10.42 1.80
N ALA A 80 -2.35 -10.62 1.91
CA ALA A 80 -1.63 -10.65 3.17
C ALA A 80 -1.02 -9.28 3.49
N VAL A 81 -1.64 -8.54 4.43
CA VAL A 81 -1.12 -7.24 4.88
C VAL A 81 0.15 -7.36 5.74
N ASN A 82 0.35 -8.49 6.40
CA ASN A 82 1.53 -8.84 7.17
C ASN A 82 1.58 -10.35 7.44
N LEU A 83 2.70 -10.82 7.99
CA LEU A 83 2.93 -12.24 8.28
C LEU A 83 1.89 -12.85 9.24
N VAL A 84 1.59 -12.18 10.35
CA VAL A 84 0.61 -12.66 11.35
C VAL A 84 -0.76 -12.89 10.71
N TYR A 85 -1.14 -12.04 9.76
CA TYR A 85 -2.40 -12.20 9.03
C TYR A 85 -2.36 -13.41 8.10
N LEU A 86 -1.24 -13.69 7.44
CA LEU A 86 -1.05 -14.89 6.63
C LEU A 86 -1.12 -16.16 7.50
N GLU A 87 -0.34 -16.22 8.58
CA GLU A 87 -0.28 -17.37 9.48
C GLU A 87 -1.65 -17.69 10.09
N SER A 88 -2.40 -16.67 10.49
CA SER A 88 -3.75 -16.87 11.05
C SER A 88 -4.76 -17.42 10.05
N ASN A 89 -4.45 -17.42 8.76
CA ASN A 89 -5.30 -17.94 7.67
C ASN A 89 -4.68 -19.15 6.95
N ALA A 90 -3.48 -19.59 7.34
CA ALA A 90 -2.77 -20.68 6.68
C ALA A 90 -3.60 -21.99 6.62
N TYR A 91 -4.38 -22.30 7.66
CA TYR A 91 -5.24 -23.48 7.71
C TYR A 91 -6.28 -23.49 6.58
N LEU A 92 -6.89 -22.34 6.27
CA LEU A 92 -7.88 -22.19 5.20
C LEU A 92 -7.21 -22.33 3.82
N LEU A 93 -6.02 -21.73 3.65
CA LEU A 93 -5.25 -21.81 2.41
C LEU A 93 -4.78 -23.23 2.13
N LYS A 94 -4.32 -23.95 3.16
CA LYS A 94 -3.97 -25.38 3.05
C LYS A 94 -5.16 -26.25 2.68
N GLU A 95 -6.34 -25.99 3.25
CA GLU A 95 -7.54 -26.74 2.92
C GLU A 95 -7.94 -26.53 1.45
N LEU A 96 -7.87 -25.29 0.93
CA LEU A 96 -8.06 -25.02 -0.49
C LEU A 96 -7.07 -25.81 -1.37
N LYS A 97 -5.79 -25.80 -1.00
CA LYS A 97 -4.72 -26.51 -1.75
C LYS A 97 -4.96 -28.03 -1.74
N LYS A 98 -5.33 -28.60 -0.58
CA LYS A 98 -5.65 -30.01 -0.40
C LYS A 98 -6.77 -30.48 -1.35
N HIS A 99 -7.71 -29.61 -1.66
CA HIS A 99 -8.81 -29.87 -2.60
C HIS A 99 -8.48 -29.52 -4.06
N GLY A 100 -7.20 -29.32 -4.40
CA GLY A 100 -6.72 -29.15 -5.77
C GLY A 100 -6.91 -27.74 -6.35
N ASN A 101 -7.20 -26.75 -5.51
CA ASN A 101 -7.29 -25.36 -5.95
C ASN A 101 -5.91 -24.75 -6.17
N GLN A 102 -5.80 -23.89 -7.16
CA GLN A 102 -4.65 -22.99 -7.30
C GLN A 102 -4.82 -21.82 -6.33
N ILE A 103 -3.75 -21.51 -5.60
CA ILE A 103 -3.76 -20.43 -4.62
C ILE A 103 -2.59 -19.47 -4.82
N SER A 104 -2.84 -18.20 -4.62
CA SER A 104 -1.83 -17.17 -4.66
C SER A 104 -1.93 -16.24 -3.45
N VAL A 105 -0.85 -15.53 -3.17
CA VAL A 105 -0.83 -14.50 -2.14
C VAL A 105 -0.31 -13.19 -2.71
N TYR A 106 -0.98 -12.07 -2.35
CA TYR A 106 -0.47 -10.73 -2.57
C TYR A 106 0.01 -10.15 -1.23
N CYS A 107 1.32 -9.91 -1.13
CA CYS A 107 1.99 -9.51 0.10
C CYS A 107 2.26 -8.01 0.13
N TYR A 108 1.79 -7.33 1.19
CA TYR A 108 2.06 -5.90 1.43
C TYR A 108 3.39 -5.69 2.17
N ASP A 109 3.39 -5.97 3.46
CA ASP A 109 4.48 -5.65 4.39
C ASP A 109 5.39 -6.87 4.60
N VAL A 110 6.31 -7.11 3.67
CA VAL A 110 7.33 -8.17 3.76
C VAL A 110 8.68 -7.54 4.06
N TRP A 111 9.05 -7.52 5.34
CA TRP A 111 10.27 -6.87 5.83
C TRP A 111 11.41 -7.87 5.99
N GLU A 112 12.66 -7.43 5.76
CA GLU A 112 13.83 -8.31 5.80
C GLU A 112 13.99 -9.10 7.12
N PRO A 113 13.80 -8.54 8.31
CA PRO A 113 13.90 -9.31 9.56
C PRO A 113 12.91 -10.47 9.67
N GLU A 114 11.84 -10.46 8.89
CA GLU A 114 10.78 -11.48 8.88
C GLU A 114 10.94 -12.47 7.71
N PHE A 115 11.98 -12.38 6.88
CA PHE A 115 12.13 -13.19 5.66
C PHE A 115 12.13 -14.70 5.93
N ALA A 116 12.79 -15.15 7.00
CA ALA A 116 12.81 -16.57 7.35
C ALA A 116 11.42 -17.10 7.72
N ASP A 117 10.64 -16.30 8.44
CA ASP A 117 9.28 -16.66 8.86
C ASP A 117 8.30 -16.62 7.69
N TRP A 118 8.40 -15.63 6.81
CA TRP A 118 7.64 -15.60 5.55
C TRP A 118 7.98 -16.81 4.67
N LYS A 119 9.28 -17.16 4.55
CA LYS A 119 9.71 -18.37 3.83
C LYS A 119 9.03 -19.61 4.37
N LYS A 120 9.07 -19.80 5.69
CA LYS A 120 8.40 -20.92 6.36
C LYS A 120 6.90 -20.96 6.06
N ALA A 121 6.22 -19.81 6.11
CA ALA A 121 4.80 -19.71 5.80
C ALA A 121 4.50 -20.03 4.32
N PHE A 122 5.35 -19.60 3.39
CA PHE A 122 5.20 -19.92 1.97
C PHE A 122 5.40 -21.42 1.69
N ASP A 123 6.43 -22.04 2.29
CA ASP A 123 6.70 -23.48 2.17
C ASP A 123 5.57 -24.32 2.78
N ASP A 124 5.03 -23.88 3.92
CA ASP A 124 3.97 -24.56 4.65
C ASP A 124 2.62 -24.56 3.89
N VAL A 125 2.31 -23.49 3.17
CA VAL A 125 1.07 -23.36 2.39
C VAL A 125 1.22 -23.88 0.95
N GLY A 126 2.36 -23.65 0.31
CA GLY A 126 2.65 -24.10 -1.06
C GLY A 126 1.90 -23.29 -2.12
N PHE A 127 2.11 -21.97 -2.16
CA PHE A 127 1.49 -21.07 -3.14
C PHE A 127 1.93 -21.36 -4.57
N ASP A 128 1.00 -21.26 -5.52
CA ASP A 128 1.29 -21.38 -6.96
C ASP A 128 1.88 -20.07 -7.51
N TYR A 129 1.47 -18.92 -6.96
CA TYR A 129 1.98 -17.59 -7.30
C TYR A 129 2.14 -16.74 -6.04
N ILE A 130 3.22 -15.96 -5.97
CA ILE A 130 3.48 -15.03 -4.87
C ILE A 130 3.70 -13.64 -5.45
N PHE A 131 2.82 -12.71 -5.15
CA PHE A 131 2.90 -11.32 -5.60
C PHE A 131 3.41 -10.44 -4.46
N PHE A 132 4.43 -9.64 -4.73
CA PHE A 132 5.02 -8.72 -3.75
C PHE A 132 4.77 -7.27 -4.13
N GLY A 133 4.28 -6.48 -3.18
CA GLY A 133 4.20 -5.03 -3.31
C GLY A 133 5.59 -4.37 -3.32
N PHE A 134 6.58 -4.97 -2.66
CA PHE A 134 7.94 -4.47 -2.50
C PHE A 134 8.92 -5.19 -3.43
N LYS A 135 9.68 -4.42 -4.23
CA LYS A 135 10.60 -4.95 -5.22
C LYS A 135 11.73 -5.78 -4.59
N GLN A 136 12.38 -5.27 -3.53
CA GLN A 136 13.48 -5.97 -2.86
C GLN A 136 13.03 -7.32 -2.28
N SER A 137 11.83 -7.42 -1.72
CA SER A 137 11.27 -8.68 -1.22
C SER A 137 11.00 -9.66 -2.37
N TYR A 138 10.45 -9.16 -3.50
CA TYR A 138 10.32 -9.97 -4.71
C TYR A 138 11.67 -10.52 -5.18
N GLU A 139 12.69 -9.67 -5.31
CA GLU A 139 14.04 -10.05 -5.78
C GLU A 139 14.63 -11.15 -4.89
N TYR A 140 14.48 -11.03 -3.57
CA TYR A 140 14.95 -12.03 -2.61
C TYR A 140 14.27 -13.39 -2.83
N TYR A 141 12.93 -13.45 -2.85
CA TYR A 141 12.21 -14.73 -3.01
C TYR A 141 12.32 -15.29 -4.42
N LYS A 142 12.43 -14.46 -5.43
CA LYS A 142 12.70 -14.89 -6.80
C LYS A 142 14.06 -15.58 -6.91
N ALA A 143 15.09 -15.05 -6.26
CA ALA A 143 16.42 -15.65 -6.20
C ALA A 143 16.43 -17.01 -5.46
N LEU A 144 15.50 -17.24 -4.53
CA LEU A 144 15.31 -18.52 -3.85
C LEU A 144 14.50 -19.54 -4.69
N GLY A 145 14.08 -19.18 -5.90
CA GLY A 145 13.35 -20.08 -6.81
C GLY A 145 11.83 -20.10 -6.65
N TYR A 146 11.25 -19.20 -5.83
CA TYR A 146 9.79 -19.09 -5.76
C TYR A 146 9.20 -18.56 -7.06
N ASN A 147 7.97 -18.99 -7.37
CA ASN A 147 7.19 -18.41 -8.46
C ASN A 147 6.65 -17.04 -8.05
N ALA A 148 7.58 -16.10 -7.93
CA ALA A 148 7.41 -14.77 -7.38
C ALA A 148 7.36 -13.71 -8.48
N PHE A 149 6.55 -12.65 -8.24
CA PHE A 149 6.34 -11.54 -9.16
C PHE A 149 6.26 -10.22 -8.40
N TRP A 150 6.84 -9.17 -8.96
CA TRP A 150 6.68 -7.84 -8.44
C TRP A 150 5.44 -7.18 -9.03
N VAL A 151 4.47 -6.90 -8.17
CA VAL A 151 3.26 -6.16 -8.47
C VAL A 151 3.19 -4.99 -7.49
N PRO A 152 3.66 -3.79 -7.87
CA PRO A 152 3.77 -2.65 -6.98
C PRO A 152 2.44 -2.29 -6.31
N LEU A 153 2.51 -1.65 -5.14
CA LEU A 153 1.34 -1.05 -4.51
C LEU A 153 0.73 0.05 -5.40
N SER A 154 -0.43 0.50 -5.02
CA SER A 154 -1.16 1.63 -5.63
C SER A 154 -1.88 2.42 -4.54
N GLY A 155 -2.58 3.49 -4.91
CA GLY A 155 -3.52 4.22 -4.07
C GLY A 155 -4.98 3.93 -4.42
N ASP A 156 -5.89 4.28 -3.51
CA ASP A 156 -7.34 4.31 -3.81
C ASP A 156 -7.70 5.66 -4.44
N PHE A 157 -7.70 5.75 -5.77
CA PHE A 157 -7.93 6.98 -6.52
C PHE A 157 -9.41 7.38 -6.61
N GLU A 158 -10.32 6.59 -6.05
CA GLU A 158 -11.71 7.03 -5.82
C GLU A 158 -11.78 7.98 -4.61
N VAL A 159 -10.90 7.76 -3.64
CA VAL A 159 -10.77 8.58 -2.43
C VAL A 159 -9.73 9.68 -2.61
N PHE A 160 -8.48 9.29 -2.97
CA PHE A 160 -7.40 10.25 -3.21
C PHE A 160 -7.49 10.81 -4.63
N LYS A 161 -7.90 12.05 -4.73
CA LYS A 161 -8.13 12.79 -5.98
C LYS A 161 -8.03 14.29 -5.74
N PRO A 162 -7.98 15.14 -6.78
CA PRO A 162 -8.05 16.58 -6.57
C PRO A 162 -9.44 16.97 -6.06
N TYR A 163 -9.50 17.54 -4.85
CA TYR A 163 -10.72 18.07 -4.24
C TYR A 163 -10.81 19.60 -4.33
N GLU A 164 -9.66 20.27 -4.27
CA GLU A 164 -9.56 21.72 -4.24
C GLU A 164 -8.74 22.21 -5.43
N GLU A 165 -9.25 23.23 -6.11
CA GLU A 165 -8.52 23.85 -7.22
C GLU A 165 -7.36 24.73 -6.74
N LYS A 166 -7.54 25.38 -5.56
CA LYS A 166 -6.54 26.26 -4.97
C LYS A 166 -5.85 25.61 -3.76
N LYS A 167 -4.52 25.56 -3.81
CA LYS A 167 -3.72 25.15 -2.65
C LYS A 167 -3.75 26.25 -1.58
N THR A 168 -4.25 25.94 -0.41
CA THR A 168 -4.39 26.87 0.71
C THR A 168 -3.44 26.59 1.86
N ARG A 169 -2.71 25.47 1.79
CA ARG A 169 -1.73 25.05 2.81
C ARG A 169 -0.39 24.75 2.16
N LEU A 170 0.69 25.02 2.88
CA LEU A 170 2.02 24.78 2.35
C LEU A 170 2.43 23.32 2.51
N PHE A 171 2.47 22.78 3.74
CA PHE A 171 2.95 21.44 4.01
C PHE A 171 1.93 20.53 4.70
N ILE A 172 2.00 19.22 4.40
CA ILE A 172 1.31 18.17 5.13
C ILE A 172 2.24 16.96 5.31
N GLN A 173 2.33 16.44 6.54
CA GLN A 173 3.04 15.20 6.86
C GLN A 173 2.11 14.23 7.58
N MET A 174 1.83 13.09 6.97
CA MET A 174 0.94 12.08 7.53
C MET A 174 1.67 10.80 7.91
N GLY A 175 1.13 10.12 8.91
CA GLY A 175 1.72 8.90 9.45
C GLY A 175 2.81 9.21 10.48
N ARG A 176 3.96 8.53 10.37
CA ARG A 176 5.10 8.81 11.26
C ARG A 176 5.78 10.10 10.83
N ARG A 177 6.17 10.89 11.82
CA ARG A 177 6.91 12.10 11.59
C ARG A 177 8.40 11.75 11.40
N ASN A 178 8.99 12.24 10.34
CA ASN A 178 10.43 12.30 10.18
C ASN A 178 10.91 13.59 10.86
N ASP A 179 11.69 13.46 11.91
CA ASP A 179 12.03 14.61 12.78
C ASP A 179 12.96 15.60 12.06
N ASP A 180 13.91 15.14 11.24
CA ASP A 180 14.83 16.03 10.50
C ASP A 180 14.06 16.91 9.50
N LEU A 181 13.14 16.33 8.73
CA LEU A 181 12.31 17.10 7.80
C LEU A 181 11.31 18.00 8.53
N HIS A 182 10.81 17.53 9.67
CA HIS A 182 9.93 18.34 10.50
C HIS A 182 10.61 19.62 10.99
N GLU A 183 11.84 19.49 11.50
CA GLU A 183 12.63 20.65 11.95
C GLU A 183 12.94 21.61 10.80
N LYS A 184 13.31 21.11 9.62
CA LYS A 184 13.53 21.93 8.42
C LYS A 184 12.27 22.71 8.05
N ILE A 185 11.10 22.06 8.03
CA ILE A 185 9.82 22.74 7.75
C ILE A 185 9.53 23.84 8.77
N LEU A 186 9.73 23.57 10.07
CA LEU A 186 9.50 24.58 11.12
C LEU A 186 10.45 25.79 11.00
N ASN A 187 11.73 25.53 10.67
CA ASN A 187 12.71 26.60 10.45
C ASN A 187 12.33 27.43 9.23
N TYR A 188 12.00 26.80 8.12
CA TYR A 188 11.51 27.50 6.91
C TYR A 188 10.31 28.40 7.20
N LEU A 189 9.28 27.88 7.88
CA LEU A 189 8.11 28.67 8.25
C LEU A 189 8.50 29.92 9.10
N LYS A 190 9.37 29.72 10.07
CA LYS A 190 9.85 30.81 10.95
C LYS A 190 10.63 31.88 10.19
N GLU A 191 11.53 31.46 9.30
CA GLU A 191 12.38 32.36 8.51
C GLU A 191 11.57 33.21 7.52
N HIS A 192 10.46 32.65 7.02
CA HIS A 192 9.53 33.31 6.11
C HIS A 192 8.39 34.07 6.82
N GLY A 193 8.43 34.18 8.15
CA GLY A 193 7.40 34.87 8.93
C GLY A 193 6.04 34.18 8.92
N LEU A 194 6.00 32.86 8.64
CA LEU A 194 4.82 32.03 8.69
C LEU A 194 4.69 31.37 10.06
N GLU A 195 3.46 31.23 10.56
CA GLU A 195 3.22 30.60 11.84
C GLU A 195 3.24 29.06 11.72
N ASP A 196 3.67 28.36 12.79
CA ASP A 196 3.42 26.93 12.98
C ASP A 196 1.94 26.71 13.31
N SER A 197 1.10 26.87 12.32
CA SER A 197 -0.34 26.67 12.41
C SER A 197 -0.79 25.53 11.47
N ARG A 198 -1.95 24.94 11.74
CA ARG A 198 -2.54 23.94 10.84
C ARG A 198 -2.89 24.50 9.45
N GLU A 199 -2.91 25.80 9.28
CA GLU A 199 -3.09 26.45 7.99
C GLU A 199 -1.85 26.35 7.12
N ASN A 200 -0.63 26.41 7.72
CA ASN A 200 0.62 26.32 7.00
C ASN A 200 1.19 24.90 7.00
N TYR A 201 1.07 24.17 8.12
CA TYR A 201 1.63 22.84 8.26
C TYR A 201 0.75 21.91 9.10
N VAL A 202 0.32 20.79 8.50
CA VAL A 202 -0.39 19.72 9.22
C VAL A 202 0.55 18.55 9.46
N TYR A 203 0.71 18.19 10.71
CA TYR A 203 1.50 17.05 11.15
C TYR A 203 0.93 16.45 12.43
N ARG A 204 1.33 15.22 12.73
CA ARG A 204 0.95 14.53 13.97
C ARG A 204 1.90 14.93 15.09
N LYS A 205 1.36 15.49 16.19
CA LYS A 205 2.12 15.84 17.40
C LYS A 205 2.40 14.61 18.26
N ASP A 206 1.46 13.68 18.37
CA ASP A 206 1.54 12.44 19.15
C ASP A 206 1.21 11.22 18.27
N ARG A 207 1.77 10.05 18.63
CA ARG A 207 1.49 8.78 17.94
C ARG A 207 0.02 8.36 18.00
N ASN A 208 -0.69 8.75 19.05
CA ASN A 208 -2.09 8.42 19.28
C ASN A 208 -3.04 9.47 18.71
N GLU A 209 -2.51 10.60 18.22
CA GLU A 209 -3.34 11.65 17.64
C GLU A 209 -3.95 11.17 16.32
N ARG A 210 -5.27 11.18 16.26
CA ARG A 210 -6.03 11.00 15.02
C ARG A 210 -6.40 12.38 14.49
N ILE A 211 -5.59 12.90 13.57
CA ILE A 211 -5.76 14.28 13.06
C ILE A 211 -7.07 14.42 12.27
N PHE A 212 -7.39 13.40 11.45
CA PHE A 212 -8.60 13.40 10.62
C PHE A 212 -9.53 12.26 11.02
N PRO A 213 -10.87 12.51 11.06
CA PRO A 213 -11.84 11.51 11.49
C PRO A 213 -11.94 10.32 10.52
N ASP A 214 -11.75 10.57 9.22
CA ASP A 214 -11.85 9.58 8.17
C ASP A 214 -10.84 9.82 7.04
N ILE A 215 -10.86 8.94 6.05
CA ILE A 215 -9.93 8.96 4.94
C ILE A 215 -10.27 10.03 3.89
N ASP A 216 -11.55 10.41 3.77
CA ASP A 216 -11.98 11.43 2.83
C ASP A 216 -11.52 12.82 3.28
N GLU A 217 -11.57 13.10 4.59
CA GLU A 217 -11.02 14.33 5.16
C GLU A 217 -9.49 14.37 4.97
N LEU A 218 -8.81 13.24 5.17
CA LEU A 218 -7.37 13.15 4.89
C LEU A 218 -7.06 13.48 3.42
N ALA A 219 -7.81 12.91 2.47
CA ALA A 219 -7.59 13.13 1.05
C ALA A 219 -7.82 14.61 0.66
N LYS A 220 -8.84 15.26 1.21
CA LYS A 220 -9.11 16.69 1.03
C LYS A 220 -7.95 17.53 1.55
N GLU A 221 -7.43 17.22 2.73
CA GLU A 221 -6.34 17.97 3.34
C GLU A 221 -5.02 17.81 2.57
N ILE A 222 -4.74 16.61 2.02
CA ILE A 222 -3.62 16.42 1.10
C ILE A 222 -3.84 17.27 -0.16
N SER A 223 -5.04 17.25 -0.73
CA SER A 223 -5.38 18.03 -1.92
C SER A 223 -5.23 19.55 -1.72
N ARG A 224 -5.49 20.06 -0.51
CA ARG A 224 -5.30 21.49 -0.15
C ARG A 224 -3.85 21.90 0.04
N SER A 225 -2.93 20.92 0.19
CA SER A 225 -1.53 21.19 0.50
C SER A 225 -0.69 21.24 -0.77
N LYS A 226 0.32 22.13 -0.80
CA LYS A 226 1.29 22.19 -1.90
C LYS A 226 2.28 21.04 -1.85
N TYR A 227 2.82 20.76 -0.67
CA TYR A 227 3.86 19.75 -0.48
C TYR A 227 3.41 18.66 0.48
N PHE A 228 3.53 17.41 0.05
CA PHE A 228 3.24 16.24 0.87
C PHE A 228 4.52 15.50 1.23
N VAL A 229 4.82 15.47 2.53
CA VAL A 229 6.03 14.81 3.04
C VAL A 229 5.91 13.30 2.97
N CYS A 230 6.71 12.68 2.13
CA CYS A 230 6.76 11.23 1.91
C CYS A 230 8.14 10.67 2.24
N VAL A 231 8.22 9.91 3.33
CA VAL A 231 9.43 9.20 3.74
C VAL A 231 9.12 7.71 3.85
N PRO A 232 9.87 6.84 3.15
CA PRO A 232 9.78 5.40 3.34
C PRO A 232 10.09 5.00 4.78
N LYS A 233 9.42 3.96 5.27
CA LYS A 233 9.60 3.46 6.64
C LYS A 233 11.05 3.05 6.97
N TYR A 234 11.83 2.73 5.96
CA TYR A 234 13.26 2.45 6.03
C TYR A 234 14.04 3.54 6.80
N TYR A 235 13.81 4.81 6.47
CA TYR A 235 14.49 5.95 7.10
C TYR A 235 14.01 6.25 8.53
N GLU A 236 12.85 5.72 8.92
CA GLU A 236 12.26 5.97 10.24
C GLU A 236 12.47 4.80 11.22
N ASN A 237 12.57 3.57 10.73
CA ASN A 237 12.59 2.37 11.57
C ASN A 237 13.33 1.21 10.91
N PHE A 238 14.64 1.35 10.79
CA PHE A 238 15.51 0.32 10.23
C PHE A 238 15.41 -1.04 10.96
N LYS A 239 15.23 -1.05 12.28
CA LYS A 239 15.02 -2.29 13.05
C LYS A 239 13.82 -3.10 12.57
N ARG A 240 12.78 -2.42 12.07
CA ARG A 240 11.57 -3.06 11.56
C ARG A 240 11.71 -3.48 10.11
N THR A 241 12.37 -2.68 9.31
CA THR A 241 12.40 -2.86 7.85
C THR A 241 13.62 -3.65 7.38
N GLY A 242 14.70 -3.66 8.17
CA GLY A 242 16.00 -4.08 7.65
C GLY A 242 16.37 -3.21 6.44
N ASN A 243 16.90 -3.83 5.41
CA ASN A 243 17.30 -3.14 4.18
C ASN A 243 16.15 -2.88 3.19
N ILE A 244 14.89 -3.16 3.56
CA ILE A 244 13.75 -2.94 2.68
C ILE A 244 13.36 -1.46 2.67
N ASN A 245 13.65 -0.78 1.56
CA ASN A 245 13.28 0.60 1.28
C ASN A 245 12.19 0.65 0.20
N SER A 246 10.93 0.55 0.61
CA SER A 246 9.79 0.31 -0.27
C SER A 246 9.03 1.56 -0.67
N THR A 247 8.48 1.56 -1.90
CA THR A 247 7.49 2.53 -2.35
C THR A 247 6.13 2.19 -1.74
N ILE A 248 5.63 3.07 -0.88
CA ILE A 248 4.37 2.88 -0.15
C ILE A 248 3.21 3.63 -0.80
N CYS A 249 1.97 3.31 -0.43
CA CYS A 249 0.75 3.90 -1.01
C CYS A 249 0.75 5.44 -0.98
N ARG A 250 1.34 6.07 0.03
CA ARG A 250 1.38 7.54 0.18
C ARG A 250 1.99 8.28 -1.01
N PHE A 251 2.98 7.69 -1.70
CA PHE A 251 3.52 8.31 -2.91
C PHE A 251 2.44 8.47 -3.98
N TYR A 252 1.64 7.43 -4.19
CA TYR A 252 0.55 7.46 -5.16
C TYR A 252 -0.62 8.34 -4.67
N GLU A 253 -0.92 8.32 -3.38
CA GLU A 253 -1.98 9.12 -2.75
C GLU A 253 -1.70 10.63 -2.89
N GLY A 254 -0.44 11.06 -2.64
CA GLY A 254 -0.04 12.45 -2.82
C GLY A 254 -0.11 12.91 -4.27
N MET A 255 0.41 12.10 -5.20
CA MET A 255 0.32 12.41 -6.63
C MET A 255 -1.13 12.45 -7.13
N ALA A 256 -2.00 11.56 -6.62
CA ALA A 256 -3.41 11.53 -6.98
C ALA A 256 -4.16 12.79 -6.52
N CYS A 257 -3.74 13.39 -5.42
CA CYS A 257 -4.25 14.66 -4.92
C CYS A 257 -3.61 15.89 -5.59
N LYS A 258 -2.82 15.72 -6.65
CA LYS A 258 -2.06 16.78 -7.31
C LYS A 258 -1.21 17.58 -6.32
N THR A 259 -0.49 16.89 -5.44
CA THR A 259 0.39 17.49 -4.45
C THR A 259 1.82 17.10 -4.72
N MET A 260 2.75 18.05 -4.69
CA MET A 260 4.18 17.80 -4.90
C MET A 260 4.70 16.91 -3.77
N LEU A 261 5.36 15.82 -4.13
CA LEU A 261 6.03 14.99 -3.13
C LEU A 261 7.35 15.61 -2.69
N LEU A 262 7.61 15.56 -1.38
CA LEU A 262 8.78 16.08 -0.72
C LEU A 262 9.35 15.04 0.24
N GLY A 263 10.63 14.66 0.13
CA GLY A 263 11.19 13.73 1.11
C GLY A 263 12.26 12.79 0.56
N MET A 264 12.11 11.50 0.78
CA MET A 264 13.10 10.48 0.43
C MET A 264 12.54 9.50 -0.60
N LYS A 265 13.31 9.22 -1.65
CA LYS A 265 12.98 8.17 -2.61
C LYS A 265 13.11 6.79 -1.99
N SER A 266 12.28 5.88 -2.45
CA SER A 266 12.40 4.46 -2.19
C SER A 266 13.31 3.76 -3.22
N TYR A 267 13.70 2.51 -2.94
CA TYR A 267 14.57 1.70 -3.80
C TYR A 267 14.07 1.60 -5.26
N SER A 268 12.78 1.46 -5.46
CA SER A 268 12.18 1.30 -6.80
C SER A 268 11.58 2.59 -7.37
N PHE A 269 11.81 3.75 -6.74
CA PHE A 269 11.11 4.99 -7.10
C PHE A 269 11.40 5.42 -8.54
N ASP A 270 12.68 5.48 -8.95
CA ASP A 270 13.06 5.95 -10.29
C ASP A 270 12.65 4.96 -11.41
N GLU A 271 12.50 3.68 -11.10
CA GLU A 271 11.94 2.70 -12.04
C GLU A 271 10.42 2.87 -12.22
N LEU A 272 9.71 3.19 -11.13
CA LEU A 272 8.27 3.46 -11.19
C LEU A 272 7.96 4.83 -11.82
N PHE A 273 8.85 5.81 -11.61
CA PHE A 273 8.69 7.19 -12.09
C PHE A 273 9.98 7.63 -12.81
N PRO A 274 10.16 7.31 -14.10
CA PRO A 274 11.41 7.58 -14.84
C PRO A 274 11.54 9.05 -15.25
N TYR A 275 11.27 9.97 -14.33
CA TYR A 275 11.39 11.43 -14.45
C TYR A 275 11.45 12.06 -13.06
N LYS A 276 11.77 13.35 -12.98
CA LYS A 276 11.73 14.09 -11.69
C LYS A 276 10.26 14.18 -11.20
N ALA A 277 9.88 13.31 -10.27
CA ALA A 277 8.52 13.22 -9.75
C ALA A 277 8.36 13.77 -8.34
N MET A 278 9.46 14.10 -7.64
CA MET A 278 9.46 14.65 -6.29
C MET A 278 10.69 15.50 -6.02
N ILE A 279 10.65 16.28 -4.96
CA ILE A 279 11.83 16.89 -4.34
C ILE A 279 12.46 15.82 -3.44
N SER A 280 13.70 15.43 -3.70
CA SER A 280 14.35 14.27 -3.10
C SER A 280 15.65 14.61 -2.40
N PHE A 281 15.69 14.45 -1.07
CA PHE A 281 16.89 14.76 -0.28
C PHE A 281 17.97 13.67 -0.35
N ASN A 282 17.63 12.44 -0.72
CA ASN A 282 18.63 11.42 -0.99
C ASN A 282 19.29 11.56 -2.37
N ASP A 283 18.81 12.49 -3.21
CA ASP A 283 19.49 12.92 -4.43
C ASP A 283 20.39 14.17 -4.18
N GLY A 284 20.46 14.65 -2.93
CA GLY A 284 21.28 15.79 -2.55
C GLY A 284 20.62 17.15 -2.80
N GLU A 285 19.29 17.18 -3.04
CA GLU A 285 18.55 18.45 -3.19
C GLU A 285 18.44 19.18 -1.84
N ASP A 286 18.70 20.48 -1.82
CA ASP A 286 18.53 21.32 -0.63
C ASP A 286 17.04 21.65 -0.44
N PHE A 287 16.59 21.63 0.83
CA PHE A 287 15.17 21.85 1.15
C PHE A 287 14.71 23.27 0.81
N ASP A 288 15.44 24.28 1.33
CA ASP A 288 15.01 25.67 1.21
C ASP A 288 15.12 26.14 -0.24
N GLU A 289 16.23 25.82 -0.92
CA GLU A 289 16.42 26.14 -2.34
C GLU A 289 15.32 25.56 -3.22
N GLN A 290 14.89 24.31 -2.99
CA GLN A 290 13.86 23.68 -3.80
C GLN A 290 12.47 24.25 -3.51
N ILE A 291 12.13 24.54 -2.25
CA ILE A 291 10.85 25.18 -1.93
C ILE A 291 10.79 26.59 -2.52
N GLU A 292 11.81 27.42 -2.32
CA GLU A 292 11.89 28.77 -2.89
C GLU A 292 11.80 28.77 -4.41
N TYR A 293 12.47 27.80 -5.04
CA TYR A 293 12.42 27.62 -6.49
C TYR A 293 10.99 27.40 -6.98
N TYR A 294 10.28 26.41 -6.44
CA TYR A 294 8.91 26.12 -6.87
C TYR A 294 7.88 27.16 -6.43
N GLU A 295 8.11 27.89 -5.34
CA GLU A 295 7.26 29.03 -4.96
C GLU A 295 7.43 30.21 -5.92
N SER A 296 8.63 30.40 -6.49
CA SER A 296 8.91 31.42 -7.50
C SER A 296 8.63 31.00 -8.95
N HIS A 297 8.45 29.68 -9.21
CA HIS A 297 8.17 29.11 -10.54
C HIS A 297 6.90 28.23 -10.49
N PRO A 298 5.71 28.82 -10.27
CA PRO A 298 4.47 28.08 -10.11
C PRO A 298 4.10 27.25 -11.32
N GLU A 299 4.50 27.65 -12.53
CA GLU A 299 4.28 26.88 -13.77
C GLU A 299 5.05 25.56 -13.80
N GLU A 300 6.26 25.53 -13.24
CA GLU A 300 7.04 24.29 -13.13
C GLU A 300 6.50 23.37 -12.04
N TYR A 301 6.06 23.94 -10.91
CA TYR A 301 5.32 23.22 -9.90
C TYR A 301 4.09 22.53 -10.50
N GLU A 302 3.22 23.28 -11.21
CA GLU A 302 2.01 22.75 -11.86
C GLU A 302 2.34 21.70 -12.91
N ALA A 303 3.40 21.89 -13.69
CA ALA A 303 3.83 20.92 -14.68
C ALA A 303 4.18 19.57 -14.06
N ILE A 304 4.90 19.54 -12.93
CA ILE A 304 5.29 18.32 -12.24
C ILE A 304 4.07 17.64 -11.61
N VAL A 305 3.22 18.36 -10.89
CA VAL A 305 2.07 17.76 -10.21
C VAL A 305 1.04 17.21 -11.21
N ASN A 306 0.84 17.89 -12.33
CA ASN A 306 -0.03 17.41 -13.40
C ASN A 306 0.57 16.18 -14.09
N LYS A 307 1.85 16.18 -14.40
CA LYS A 307 2.56 15.02 -14.97
C LYS A 307 2.48 13.82 -14.05
N ASN A 308 2.69 14.01 -12.74
CA ASN A 308 2.57 12.96 -11.74
C ASN A 308 1.16 12.35 -11.74
N TYR A 309 0.13 13.20 -11.69
CA TYR A 309 -1.25 12.78 -11.72
C TYR A 309 -1.58 11.96 -12.97
N ASP A 310 -1.28 12.48 -14.14
CA ASP A 310 -1.56 11.81 -15.41
C ASP A 310 -0.80 10.48 -15.52
N TYR A 311 0.44 10.45 -15.05
CA TYR A 311 1.27 9.25 -15.10
C TYR A 311 0.75 8.14 -14.21
N ILE A 312 0.36 8.44 -12.95
CA ILE A 312 -0.20 7.42 -12.06
C ILE A 312 -1.57 6.93 -12.52
N MET A 313 -2.41 7.82 -13.03
CA MET A 313 -3.72 7.45 -13.58
C MET A 313 -3.59 6.51 -14.78
N LYS A 314 -2.54 6.65 -15.57
CA LYS A 314 -2.26 5.79 -16.72
C LYS A 314 -1.57 4.48 -16.35
N HIS A 315 -0.61 4.49 -15.42
CA HIS A 315 0.32 3.39 -15.22
C HIS A 315 0.25 2.72 -13.84
N HIS A 316 -0.33 3.38 -12.83
CA HIS A 316 -0.21 2.95 -11.44
C HIS A 316 -1.54 2.82 -10.69
N THR A 317 -2.66 2.65 -11.40
CA THR A 317 -3.95 2.32 -10.78
C THR A 317 -3.99 0.87 -10.27
N TRP A 318 -4.87 0.55 -9.34
CA TRP A 318 -5.18 -0.84 -9.01
C TRP A 318 -5.68 -1.62 -10.23
N GLY A 319 -6.30 -0.95 -11.21
CA GLY A 319 -6.69 -1.57 -12.48
C GLY A 319 -5.49 -2.10 -13.26
N ASN A 320 -4.39 -1.34 -13.32
CA ASN A 320 -3.14 -1.80 -13.94
C ASN A 320 -2.59 -3.03 -13.20
N ARG A 321 -2.66 -3.07 -11.85
CA ARG A 321 -2.19 -4.21 -11.03
C ARG A 321 -3.03 -5.45 -11.25
N VAL A 322 -4.35 -5.30 -11.32
CA VAL A 322 -5.28 -6.42 -11.63
C VAL A 322 -4.97 -7.02 -12.99
N ASN A 323 -4.79 -6.18 -14.01
CA ASN A 323 -4.45 -6.64 -15.35
C ASN A 323 -3.09 -7.37 -15.36
N GLN A 324 -2.07 -6.83 -14.69
CA GLN A 324 -0.76 -7.48 -14.54
C GLN A 324 -0.87 -8.87 -13.88
N ILE A 325 -1.66 -9.00 -12.80
CA ILE A 325 -1.89 -10.29 -12.14
C ILE A 325 -2.61 -11.25 -13.08
N LEU A 326 -3.66 -10.79 -13.77
CA LEU A 326 -4.40 -11.62 -14.74
C LEU A 326 -3.53 -12.10 -15.90
N GLU A 327 -2.65 -11.27 -16.41
CA GLU A 327 -1.67 -11.64 -17.44
C GLU A 327 -0.73 -12.74 -16.91
N ILE A 328 -0.16 -12.57 -15.73
CA ILE A 328 0.76 -13.54 -15.11
C ILE A 328 0.11 -14.90 -14.91
N ILE A 329 -1.12 -14.95 -14.39
CA ILE A 329 -1.78 -16.25 -14.11
C ILE A 329 -2.29 -16.95 -15.37
N ASN A 330 -2.37 -16.25 -16.50
CA ASN A 330 -2.82 -16.78 -17.79
C ASN A 330 -1.67 -17.00 -18.79
N SER A 331 -0.42 -16.62 -18.43
CA SER A 331 0.78 -16.97 -19.17
C SER A 331 1.21 -18.41 -18.86
#